data_a5e39e576f47d20b9bc88cd7f6cfe211
#
_entry.id   a5e39e576f47d20b9bc88cd7f6cfe211
#
_cell.length_a   1.000
_cell.length_b   1.000
_cell.length_c   1.000
_cell.angle_alpha   90.00
_cell.angle_beta   90.00
_cell.angle_gamma   90.00
#
_symmetry.space_group_name_H-M   'P 1'
#
loop_
_entity.id
_entity.type
_entity.pdbx_description
1 polymer ?
#
loop_
_entity_poly.entity_id
_entity_poly.type
_entity_poly.pdbx_seq_one_letter_code
_entity_poly.pdbx_strand_id
1 'polypeptide(L)'
;MLFPFPNSPSKPRRVVITGAGIVTALGSGWRVNAVGFREGRQAFRPVTLFDVSRQRVKIAAEVDLPAELPPTKLPARRVARLDRATKMLLLAAHEAWSQSGWQADANIPLVLGTTGGAMSLGENYLTHAIRSPQSQRLQATRVVNYQPQRQALDVCDAFGFSGPITTIANACASGANAIGHAWELVRHGRATRVLTGGHDSLCQLIFAGFDSLQALSPSPCRPFDAQRTGLTLGEGAAILTLETLEHAQQRGAIILGEIIGYAAATDIHHLTQPHPEGNAAFATMTGACKIAGITPNQVDYVNAHGTATPHNDSTEAVAINRWAGTRVATLPVSSTKACVGHTLGAAGAVEAVVSLMTLREQWLPPEPGLVVLDPACGFPIVRERTDACVRVVVSNSFGFGGANATIVMRRWM
;
A
#
# COMPACT_ATOMS: atom_id res chain seq x y z
N MET A 1 15.42 19.15 15.83
CA MET A 1 14.33 18.13 15.85
C MET A 1 13.65 18.16 14.50
N LEU A 2 13.43 16.99 13.87
CA LEU A 2 12.74 16.90 12.58
C LEU A 2 11.28 17.35 12.67
N PHE A 3 10.66 17.11 13.84
CA PHE A 3 9.28 17.50 14.10
C PHE A 3 9.20 18.21 15.45
N PRO A 4 8.74 19.47 15.50
CA PRO A 4 8.62 20.19 16.77
C PRO A 4 7.59 19.50 17.68
N PHE A 5 7.88 19.42 18.96
CA PHE A 5 6.87 19.03 19.96
C PHE A 5 5.94 20.22 20.19
N PRO A 6 4.62 20.03 20.22
CA PRO A 6 3.71 21.08 20.65
C PRO A 6 4.00 21.45 22.11
N ASN A 7 3.96 22.73 22.42
CA ASN A 7 4.23 23.26 23.78
C ASN A 7 3.20 22.83 24.84
N SER A 8 2.11 22.19 24.42
CA SER A 8 1.08 21.61 25.30
C SER A 8 0.46 20.40 24.60
N PRO A 9 -0.06 19.39 25.33
CA PRO A 9 -0.83 18.32 24.74
C PRO A 9 -2.08 18.89 24.08
N SER A 10 -2.02 19.14 22.80
CA SER A 10 -3.15 19.63 22.02
C SER A 10 -4.19 18.53 21.86
N LYS A 11 -5.48 18.90 21.89
CA LYS A 11 -6.57 17.99 21.50
C LYS A 11 -6.23 17.39 20.12
N PRO A 12 -6.36 16.05 19.95
CA PRO A 12 -6.09 15.41 18.67
C PRO A 12 -6.88 16.07 17.52
N ARG A 13 -6.19 16.40 16.43
CA ARG A 13 -6.81 17.03 15.26
C ARG A 13 -7.45 15.97 14.37
N ARG A 14 -8.49 16.36 13.66
CA ARG A 14 -9.07 15.52 12.61
C ARG A 14 -8.17 15.57 11.38
N VAL A 15 -7.95 14.40 10.76
CA VAL A 15 -7.04 14.24 9.62
C VAL A 15 -7.83 13.79 8.40
N VAL A 16 -7.85 14.64 7.39
CA VAL A 16 -8.60 14.40 6.16
C VAL A 16 -7.67 14.14 4.97
N ILE A 17 -8.20 13.43 3.99
CA ILE A 17 -7.55 13.12 2.72
C ILE A 17 -8.12 14.10 1.69
N THR A 18 -7.24 14.85 1.00
CA THR A 18 -7.64 15.84 -0.01
C THR A 18 -7.12 15.51 -1.40
N GLY A 19 -6.26 14.51 -1.52
CA GLY A 19 -5.79 13.98 -2.79
C GLY A 19 -5.35 12.54 -2.65
N ALA A 20 -5.55 11.78 -3.70
CA ALA A 20 -5.17 10.38 -3.81
C ALA A 20 -4.73 10.07 -5.24
N GLY A 21 -3.65 9.31 -5.37
CA GLY A 21 -3.18 8.82 -6.67
C GLY A 21 -2.73 7.38 -6.56
N ILE A 22 -2.90 6.64 -7.65
CA ILE A 22 -2.67 5.20 -7.67
C ILE A 22 -2.16 4.72 -9.03
N VAL A 23 -1.21 3.80 -9.00
CA VAL A 23 -0.71 3.06 -10.15
C VAL A 23 -0.61 1.60 -9.78
N THR A 24 -1.29 0.74 -10.53
CA THR A 24 -1.21 -0.71 -10.39
C THR A 24 -1.15 -1.38 -11.76
N ALA A 25 -1.09 -2.68 -11.81
CA ALA A 25 -1.17 -3.44 -13.07
C ALA A 25 -2.53 -3.25 -13.81
N LEU A 26 -3.56 -2.70 -13.16
CA LEU A 26 -4.82 -2.32 -13.81
C LEU A 26 -4.68 -1.03 -14.64
N GLY A 27 -3.67 -0.22 -14.36
CA GLY A 27 -3.37 1.03 -15.05
C GLY A 27 -2.94 2.16 -14.12
N SER A 28 -2.80 3.35 -14.69
CA SER A 28 -2.40 4.56 -13.98
C SER A 28 -3.62 5.46 -13.72
N GLY A 29 -3.77 5.91 -12.49
CA GLY A 29 -4.79 6.87 -12.05
C GLY A 29 -6.04 6.23 -11.45
N TRP A 30 -6.77 7.07 -10.69
CA TRP A 30 -7.97 6.71 -9.94
C TRP A 30 -9.02 6.02 -10.80
N ARG A 31 -9.41 6.66 -11.91
CA ARG A 31 -10.54 6.19 -12.73
C ARG A 31 -10.33 4.78 -13.27
N VAL A 32 -9.15 4.49 -13.81
CA VAL A 32 -8.84 3.19 -14.42
C VAL A 32 -8.80 2.10 -13.35
N ASN A 33 -8.20 2.40 -12.21
CA ASN A 33 -8.13 1.48 -11.07
C ASN A 33 -9.51 1.27 -10.45
N ALA A 34 -10.32 2.32 -10.24
CA ALA A 34 -11.67 2.19 -9.71
C ALA A 34 -12.55 1.28 -10.56
N VAL A 35 -12.52 1.43 -11.89
CA VAL A 35 -13.23 0.53 -12.81
C VAL A 35 -12.69 -0.89 -12.70
N GLY A 36 -11.37 -1.07 -12.74
CA GLY A 36 -10.76 -2.41 -12.68
C GLY A 36 -11.05 -3.16 -11.38
N PHE A 37 -10.96 -2.49 -10.23
CA PHE A 37 -11.30 -3.10 -8.94
C PHE A 37 -12.80 -3.35 -8.77
N ARG A 38 -13.66 -2.45 -9.24
CA ARG A 38 -15.10 -2.61 -9.19
C ARG A 38 -15.60 -3.80 -10.03
N GLU A 39 -14.91 -4.08 -11.14
CA GLU A 39 -15.19 -5.21 -12.03
C GLU A 39 -14.49 -6.51 -11.61
N GLY A 40 -13.62 -6.48 -10.60
CA GLY A 40 -12.81 -7.62 -10.20
C GLY A 40 -11.84 -8.08 -11.29
N ARG A 41 -11.28 -7.13 -12.08
CA ARG A 41 -10.37 -7.47 -13.16
C ARG A 41 -9.04 -7.98 -12.62
N GLN A 42 -8.60 -9.12 -13.09
CA GLN A 42 -7.29 -9.69 -12.76
C GLN A 42 -6.25 -9.23 -13.78
N ALA A 43 -5.11 -8.71 -13.27
CA ALA A 43 -4.02 -8.17 -14.09
C ALA A 43 -2.76 -9.04 -14.12
N PHE A 44 -2.91 -10.36 -13.95
CA PHE A 44 -1.81 -11.30 -13.96
C PHE A 44 -1.41 -11.67 -15.39
N ARG A 45 -0.10 -11.70 -15.63
CA ARG A 45 0.48 -12.06 -16.94
C ARG A 45 1.85 -12.71 -16.77
N PRO A 46 2.39 -13.38 -17.80
CA PRO A 46 3.76 -13.83 -17.79
C PRO A 46 4.73 -12.69 -17.47
N VAL A 47 5.71 -12.95 -16.60
CA VAL A 47 6.75 -11.96 -16.24
C VAL A 47 7.60 -11.62 -17.45
N THR A 48 7.73 -10.32 -17.72
CA THR A 48 8.53 -9.79 -18.83
C THR A 48 9.69 -8.91 -18.39
N LEU A 49 9.69 -8.45 -17.16
CA LEU A 49 10.67 -7.48 -16.63
C LEU A 49 12.06 -8.09 -16.36
N PHE A 50 12.14 -9.39 -16.13
CA PHE A 50 13.37 -10.12 -15.85
C PHE A 50 13.23 -11.61 -16.18
N ASP A 51 14.36 -12.33 -16.25
CA ASP A 51 14.36 -13.76 -16.54
C ASP A 51 13.83 -14.57 -15.35
N VAL A 52 12.77 -15.32 -15.59
CA VAL A 52 12.16 -16.30 -14.66
C VAL A 52 12.30 -17.75 -15.12
N SER A 53 13.20 -18.03 -16.06
CA SER A 53 13.38 -19.38 -16.61
C SER A 53 13.68 -20.43 -15.53
N ARG A 54 14.40 -20.03 -14.48
CA ARG A 54 14.81 -20.88 -13.37
C ARG A 54 13.83 -20.93 -12.20
N GLN A 55 12.83 -20.05 -12.15
CA GLN A 55 11.81 -19.99 -11.11
C GLN A 55 10.68 -20.98 -11.40
N ARG A 56 10.04 -21.48 -10.35
CA ARG A 56 8.83 -22.33 -10.44
C ARG A 56 7.64 -21.54 -10.97
N VAL A 57 7.49 -20.31 -10.52
CA VAL A 57 6.40 -19.41 -10.90
C VAL A 57 6.83 -18.51 -12.06
N LYS A 58 5.89 -18.19 -12.97
CA LYS A 58 6.15 -17.45 -14.22
C LYS A 58 5.25 -16.22 -14.39
N ILE A 59 4.37 -15.94 -13.46
CA ILE A 59 3.36 -14.89 -13.56
C ILE A 59 3.53 -13.82 -12.46
N ALA A 60 3.17 -12.58 -12.80
CA ALA A 60 3.07 -11.47 -11.88
C ALA A 60 2.07 -10.44 -12.41
N ALA A 61 1.76 -9.42 -11.61
CA ALA A 61 0.98 -8.27 -12.01
C ALA A 61 1.94 -7.08 -12.28
N GLU A 62 2.37 -6.95 -13.53
CA GLU A 62 3.29 -5.90 -13.99
C GLU A 62 2.53 -4.65 -14.45
N VAL A 63 3.02 -3.48 -14.08
CA VAL A 63 2.48 -2.18 -14.50
C VAL A 63 2.94 -1.84 -15.92
N ASP A 64 2.02 -1.39 -16.76
CA ASP A 64 2.37 -0.76 -18.02
C ASP A 64 2.62 0.74 -17.81
N LEU A 65 3.91 1.11 -17.77
CA LEU A 65 4.30 2.51 -17.61
C LEU A 65 4.00 3.30 -18.90
N PRO A 66 3.44 4.53 -18.78
CA PRO A 66 3.27 5.39 -19.94
C PRO A 66 4.64 5.78 -20.54
N ALA A 67 4.66 6.07 -21.83
CA ALA A 67 5.88 6.50 -22.53
C ALA A 67 6.45 7.81 -21.94
N GLU A 68 5.57 8.70 -21.49
CA GLU A 68 5.94 9.98 -20.93
C GLU A 68 5.40 10.12 -19.49
N LEU A 69 6.20 10.70 -18.62
CA LEU A 69 5.77 11.09 -17.29
C LEU A 69 5.08 12.46 -17.34
N PRO A 70 4.16 12.75 -16.40
CA PRO A 70 3.60 14.09 -16.29
C PRO A 70 4.69 15.15 -16.03
N PRO A 71 4.41 16.43 -16.31
CA PRO A 71 5.39 17.51 -16.09
C PRO A 71 5.95 17.51 -14.69
N THR A 72 7.28 17.64 -14.59
CA THR A 72 8.01 17.70 -13.32
C THR A 72 9.04 18.82 -13.36
N LYS A 73 9.55 19.26 -12.20
CA LYS A 73 10.69 20.17 -12.10
C LYS A 73 12.05 19.48 -12.29
N LEU A 74 12.06 18.15 -12.45
CA LEU A 74 13.31 17.41 -12.69
C LEU A 74 13.88 17.72 -14.07
N PRO A 75 15.22 17.89 -14.20
CA PRO A 75 15.87 18.00 -15.50
C PRO A 75 15.62 16.75 -16.38
N ALA A 76 15.44 16.93 -17.67
CA ALA A 76 15.15 15.84 -18.62
C ALA A 76 16.13 14.65 -18.51
N ARG A 77 17.45 14.94 -18.35
CA ARG A 77 18.48 13.90 -18.18
C ARG A 77 18.27 13.07 -16.90
N ARG A 78 17.62 13.64 -15.86
CA ARG A 78 17.30 12.92 -14.63
C ARG A 78 16.05 12.08 -14.79
N VAL A 79 15.02 12.63 -15.43
CA VAL A 79 13.79 11.89 -15.78
C VAL A 79 14.13 10.63 -16.58
N ALA A 80 15.04 10.72 -17.56
CA ALA A 80 15.48 9.58 -18.38
C ALA A 80 16.20 8.47 -17.57
N ARG A 81 16.68 8.77 -16.36
CA ARG A 81 17.43 7.84 -15.51
C ARG A 81 16.64 7.34 -14.29
N LEU A 82 15.39 7.76 -14.12
CA LEU A 82 14.55 7.30 -13.05
C LEU A 82 14.33 5.79 -13.16
N ASP A 83 14.42 5.11 -12.03
CA ASP A 83 14.05 3.71 -11.94
C ASP A 83 12.54 3.51 -12.06
N ARG A 84 12.13 2.26 -12.24
CA ARG A 84 10.74 1.89 -12.44
C ARG A 84 9.85 2.26 -11.26
N ALA A 85 10.31 2.01 -10.02
CA ALA A 85 9.54 2.32 -8.82
C ALA A 85 9.35 3.83 -8.66
N THR A 86 10.39 4.64 -8.91
CA THR A 86 10.29 6.11 -8.92
C THR A 86 9.30 6.62 -9.97
N LYS A 87 9.26 6.02 -11.16
CA LYS A 87 8.29 6.43 -12.20
C LYS A 87 6.85 6.19 -11.75
N MET A 88 6.55 5.02 -11.18
CA MET A 88 5.23 4.73 -10.61
C MET A 88 4.88 5.69 -9.46
N LEU A 89 5.84 5.93 -8.57
CA LEU A 89 5.70 6.85 -7.46
C LEU A 89 5.37 8.28 -7.93
N LEU A 90 6.06 8.79 -8.96
CA LEU A 90 5.81 10.12 -9.51
C LEU A 90 4.45 10.23 -10.18
N LEU A 91 3.99 9.19 -10.88
CA LEU A 91 2.64 9.13 -11.46
C LEU A 91 1.57 9.25 -10.38
N ALA A 92 1.66 8.43 -9.33
CA ALA A 92 0.72 8.46 -8.22
C ALA A 92 0.80 9.80 -7.44
N ALA A 93 2.01 10.30 -7.21
CA ALA A 93 2.21 11.59 -6.54
C ALA A 93 1.63 12.75 -7.34
N HIS A 94 1.79 12.76 -8.66
CA HIS A 94 1.25 13.79 -9.53
C HIS A 94 -0.28 13.86 -9.46
N GLU A 95 -0.96 12.71 -9.51
CA GLU A 95 -2.41 12.64 -9.39
C GLU A 95 -2.88 13.17 -8.02
N ALA A 96 -2.29 12.67 -6.92
CA ALA A 96 -2.65 13.10 -5.57
C ALA A 96 -2.40 14.60 -5.34
N TRP A 97 -1.24 15.10 -5.80
CA TRP A 97 -0.86 16.50 -5.68
C TRP A 97 -1.80 17.41 -6.47
N SER A 98 -2.07 17.07 -7.73
CA SER A 98 -2.97 17.86 -8.59
C SER A 98 -4.38 17.90 -8.02
N GLN A 99 -4.88 16.78 -7.53
CA GLN A 99 -6.22 16.69 -6.95
C GLN A 99 -6.32 17.49 -5.65
N SER A 100 -5.28 17.50 -4.83
CA SER A 100 -5.26 18.26 -3.58
C SER A 100 -5.22 19.78 -3.79
N GLY A 101 -4.73 20.25 -4.94
CA GLY A 101 -4.49 21.65 -5.20
C GLY A 101 -3.37 22.27 -4.34
N TRP A 102 -2.45 21.45 -3.79
CA TRP A 102 -1.36 21.96 -2.96
C TRP A 102 -0.36 22.78 -3.77
N GLN A 103 0.14 23.82 -3.13
CA GLN A 103 1.32 24.55 -3.59
C GLN A 103 2.57 24.05 -2.87
N ALA A 104 3.69 24.11 -3.56
CA ALA A 104 4.99 23.75 -3.00
C ALA A 104 5.34 24.65 -1.80
N ASP A 105 5.87 24.04 -0.73
CA ASP A 105 6.26 24.68 0.51
C ASP A 105 7.52 24.00 1.06
N ALA A 106 8.34 24.76 1.78
CA ALA A 106 9.55 24.26 2.41
C ALA A 106 9.31 23.29 3.58
N ASN A 107 8.05 23.17 4.06
CA ASN A 107 7.75 22.42 5.29
C ASN A 107 6.70 21.31 5.08
N ILE A 108 6.67 20.67 3.92
CA ILE A 108 5.80 19.51 3.69
C ILE A 108 6.56 18.23 4.00
N PRO A 109 6.28 17.54 5.10
CA PRO A 109 6.86 16.22 5.36
C PRO A 109 6.43 15.21 4.30
N LEU A 110 7.37 14.31 3.94
CA LEU A 110 7.13 13.17 3.07
C LEU A 110 7.39 11.88 3.85
N VAL A 111 6.39 11.02 3.94
CA VAL A 111 6.49 9.71 4.60
C VAL A 111 6.14 8.62 3.61
N LEU A 112 7.11 7.79 3.24
CA LEU A 112 6.94 6.74 2.24
C LEU A 112 7.23 5.35 2.81
N GLY A 113 6.41 4.38 2.42
CA GLY A 113 6.62 2.96 2.65
C GLY A 113 7.18 2.25 1.42
N THR A 114 8.16 1.38 1.62
CA THR A 114 8.71 0.53 0.55
C THR A 114 9.38 -0.71 1.14
N THR A 115 9.42 -1.80 0.39
CA THR A 115 10.18 -3.00 0.76
C THR A 115 11.46 -3.09 -0.05
N GLY A 116 11.35 -3.04 -1.37
CA GLY A 116 12.45 -3.20 -2.30
C GLY A 116 13.00 -1.89 -2.85
N GLY A 117 12.21 -0.83 -2.84
CA GLY A 117 12.62 0.46 -3.38
C GLY A 117 13.16 0.34 -4.80
N ALA A 118 14.39 0.79 -5.02
CA ALA A 118 15.13 0.69 -6.28
C ALA A 118 16.02 -0.56 -6.37
N MET A 119 15.64 -1.68 -5.75
CA MET A 119 16.45 -2.91 -5.70
C MET A 119 16.90 -3.40 -7.09
N SER A 120 16.07 -3.23 -8.12
CA SER A 120 16.40 -3.52 -9.51
C SER A 120 17.67 -2.81 -10.01
N LEU A 121 17.99 -1.62 -9.51
CA LEU A 121 19.24 -0.92 -9.83
C LEU A 121 20.45 -1.65 -9.25
N GLY A 122 20.34 -2.14 -8.02
CA GLY A 122 21.39 -2.91 -7.36
C GLY A 122 21.62 -4.25 -8.07
N GLU A 123 20.56 -4.94 -8.46
CA GLU A 123 20.65 -6.20 -9.25
C GLU A 123 21.35 -5.97 -10.59
N ASN A 124 20.93 -4.95 -11.32
CA ASN A 124 21.52 -4.61 -12.60
C ASN A 124 23.00 -4.25 -12.47
N TYR A 125 23.35 -3.50 -11.40
CA TYR A 125 24.75 -3.18 -11.12
C TYR A 125 25.55 -4.46 -10.84
N LEU A 126 25.07 -5.32 -9.93
CA LEU A 126 25.78 -6.54 -9.54
C LEU A 126 25.93 -7.49 -10.73
N THR A 127 24.86 -7.70 -11.49
CA THR A 127 24.87 -8.56 -12.68
C THR A 127 25.89 -8.05 -13.71
N HIS A 128 25.91 -6.73 -13.93
CA HIS A 128 26.85 -6.12 -14.87
C HIS A 128 28.29 -6.21 -14.37
N ALA A 129 28.53 -5.97 -13.09
CA ALA A 129 29.84 -6.05 -12.47
C ALA A 129 30.44 -7.47 -12.55
N ILE A 130 29.59 -8.50 -12.40
CA ILE A 130 30.02 -9.91 -12.53
C ILE A 130 30.32 -10.27 -14.00
N ARG A 131 29.44 -9.85 -14.95
CA ARG A 131 29.59 -10.19 -16.37
C ARG A 131 30.64 -9.39 -17.10
N SER A 132 30.92 -8.17 -16.65
CA SER A 132 31.82 -7.23 -17.30
C SER A 132 32.63 -6.42 -16.27
N PRO A 133 33.57 -7.07 -15.55
CA PRO A 133 34.30 -6.42 -14.45
C PRO A 133 35.02 -5.11 -14.84
N GLN A 134 35.46 -5.00 -16.10
CA GLN A 134 36.19 -3.82 -16.61
C GLN A 134 35.31 -2.58 -16.82
N SER A 135 33.99 -2.74 -16.91
CA SER A 135 33.03 -1.65 -17.12
C SER A 135 32.46 -1.07 -15.82
N GLN A 136 32.91 -1.51 -14.66
CA GLN A 136 32.40 -1.09 -13.33
C GLN A 136 32.44 0.43 -13.13
N ARG A 137 33.43 1.14 -13.68
CA ARG A 137 33.57 2.59 -13.55
C ARG A 137 32.35 3.38 -14.02
N LEU A 138 31.60 2.87 -14.99
CA LEU A 138 30.43 3.54 -15.55
C LEU A 138 29.15 3.31 -14.72
N GLN A 139 29.15 2.36 -13.80
CA GLN A 139 27.97 1.94 -13.04
C GLN A 139 27.98 2.45 -11.59
N ALA A 140 29.12 2.84 -11.02
CA ALA A 140 29.25 3.22 -9.61
C ALA A 140 28.28 4.33 -9.18
N THR A 141 28.01 5.31 -10.04
CA THR A 141 27.06 6.39 -9.76
C THR A 141 25.59 5.92 -9.72
N ARG A 142 25.28 4.76 -10.30
CA ARG A 142 23.92 4.20 -10.24
C ARG A 142 23.63 3.58 -8.87
N VAL A 143 24.64 3.04 -8.19
CA VAL A 143 24.50 2.44 -6.85
C VAL A 143 24.03 3.47 -5.84
N VAL A 144 24.41 4.74 -5.97
CA VAL A 144 23.94 5.83 -5.10
C VAL A 144 22.42 6.01 -5.20
N ASN A 145 21.82 5.70 -6.35
CA ASN A 145 20.37 5.78 -6.55
C ASN A 145 19.60 4.53 -6.04
N TYR A 146 20.32 3.49 -5.61
CA TYR A 146 19.72 2.28 -5.05
C TYR A 146 19.06 2.52 -3.68
N GLN A 147 19.52 3.51 -2.94
CA GLN A 147 19.07 3.77 -1.58
C GLN A 147 17.61 4.27 -1.55
N PRO A 148 16.74 3.74 -0.65
CA PRO A 148 15.30 4.05 -0.64
C PRO A 148 14.96 5.53 -0.50
N GLN A 149 15.78 6.32 0.22
CA GLN A 149 15.54 7.77 0.33
C GLN A 149 15.73 8.52 -0.99
N ARG A 150 16.43 7.93 -1.98
CA ARG A 150 16.60 8.59 -3.28
C ARG A 150 15.29 8.85 -3.98
N GLN A 151 14.37 7.90 -3.91
CA GLN A 151 13.06 8.01 -4.54
C GLN A 151 12.21 9.11 -3.87
N ALA A 152 12.30 9.23 -2.55
CA ALA A 152 11.67 10.32 -1.82
C ALA A 152 12.25 11.70 -2.21
N LEU A 153 13.58 11.80 -2.38
CA LEU A 153 14.22 13.03 -2.87
C LEU A 153 13.78 13.37 -4.31
N ASP A 154 13.61 12.37 -5.17
CA ASP A 154 13.12 12.60 -6.53
C ASP A 154 11.70 13.16 -6.55
N VAL A 155 10.82 12.74 -5.62
CA VAL A 155 9.49 13.33 -5.44
C VAL A 155 9.60 14.79 -4.98
N CYS A 156 10.38 15.07 -3.94
CA CYS A 156 10.57 16.44 -3.45
C CYS A 156 11.06 17.37 -4.57
N ASP A 157 12.07 16.94 -5.31
CA ASP A 157 12.64 17.73 -6.42
C ASP A 157 11.66 17.88 -7.59
N ALA A 158 10.85 16.83 -7.90
CA ALA A 158 9.88 16.85 -8.99
C ALA A 158 8.77 17.88 -8.77
N PHE A 159 8.31 18.04 -7.53
CA PHE A 159 7.27 18.99 -7.17
C PHE A 159 7.82 20.31 -6.62
N GLY A 160 9.10 20.37 -6.28
CA GLY A 160 9.79 21.57 -5.79
C GLY A 160 9.38 21.93 -4.36
N PHE A 161 9.18 20.95 -3.50
CA PHE A 161 8.99 21.15 -2.07
C PHE A 161 10.15 20.55 -1.27
N SER A 162 10.26 20.94 -0.03
CA SER A 162 11.20 20.36 0.93
C SER A 162 10.50 20.11 2.27
N GLY A 163 11.13 19.36 3.13
CA GLY A 163 10.61 19.02 4.44
C GLY A 163 11.29 17.77 4.99
N PRO A 164 10.94 17.34 6.18
CA PRO A 164 11.44 16.09 6.72
C PRO A 164 11.00 14.90 5.87
N ILE A 165 11.94 14.00 5.57
CA ILE A 165 11.68 12.77 4.83
C ILE A 165 11.81 11.59 5.79
N THR A 166 10.80 10.72 5.80
CA THR A 166 10.83 9.44 6.51
C THR A 166 10.53 8.32 5.53
N THR A 167 11.41 7.32 5.48
CA THR A 167 11.17 6.08 4.73
C THR A 167 10.96 4.94 5.72
N ILE A 168 9.84 4.23 5.60
CA ILE A 168 9.49 3.06 6.41
C ILE A 168 9.66 1.82 5.56
N ALA A 169 10.52 0.91 6.02
CA ALA A 169 10.82 -0.35 5.35
C ALA A 169 10.63 -1.51 6.35
N ASN A 170 9.39 -1.96 6.50
CA ASN A 170 8.99 -3.05 7.39
C ASN A 170 8.08 -4.05 6.66
N ALA A 171 8.57 -4.55 5.54
CA ALA A 171 7.93 -5.51 4.65
C ALA A 171 6.55 -5.02 4.16
N CYS A 172 5.58 -5.94 4.08
CA CYS A 172 4.27 -5.67 3.45
C CYS A 172 3.42 -4.61 4.17
N ALA A 173 3.74 -4.31 5.43
CA ALA A 173 3.05 -3.27 6.20
C ALA A 173 3.63 -1.86 6.00
N SER A 174 4.69 -1.69 5.19
CA SER A 174 5.41 -0.42 5.04
C SER A 174 4.50 0.74 4.63
N GLY A 175 3.66 0.56 3.62
CA GLY A 175 2.75 1.59 3.12
C GLY A 175 1.68 1.99 4.15
N ALA A 176 1.08 1.00 4.83
CA ALA A 176 0.11 1.26 5.88
C ALA A 176 0.75 1.99 7.08
N ASN A 177 1.95 1.56 7.50
CA ASN A 177 2.68 2.22 8.57
C ASN A 177 3.16 3.63 8.18
N ALA A 178 3.49 3.87 6.91
CA ALA A 178 3.80 5.21 6.42
C ALA A 178 2.59 6.14 6.51
N ILE A 179 1.41 5.69 6.09
CA ILE A 179 0.16 6.44 6.21
C ILE A 179 -0.18 6.67 7.69
N GLY A 180 -0.04 5.63 8.53
CA GLY A 180 -0.28 5.73 9.98
C GLY A 180 0.65 6.74 10.65
N HIS A 181 1.96 6.71 10.33
CA HIS A 181 2.91 7.69 10.87
C HIS A 181 2.61 9.12 10.39
N ALA A 182 2.27 9.30 9.11
CA ALA A 182 1.85 10.59 8.57
C ALA A 182 0.59 11.12 9.28
N TRP A 183 -0.39 10.24 9.50
CA TRP A 183 -1.59 10.55 10.26
C TRP A 183 -1.27 11.01 11.69
N GLU A 184 -0.37 10.32 12.40
CA GLU A 184 0.09 10.73 13.74
C GLU A 184 0.75 12.12 13.73
N LEU A 185 1.58 12.43 12.71
CA LEU A 185 2.19 13.76 12.58
C LEU A 185 1.14 14.87 12.48
N VAL A 186 0.11 14.67 11.67
CA VAL A 186 -0.97 15.64 11.48
C VAL A 186 -1.87 15.69 12.71
N ARG A 187 -2.31 14.53 13.22
CA ARG A 187 -3.19 14.40 14.38
C ARG A 187 -2.64 15.10 15.63
N HIS A 188 -1.34 14.96 15.87
CA HIS A 188 -0.69 15.57 17.03
C HIS A 188 -0.12 16.96 16.78
N GLY A 189 -0.47 17.59 15.65
CA GLY A 189 -0.09 18.96 15.33
C GLY A 189 1.39 19.19 15.06
N ARG A 190 2.14 18.12 14.72
CA ARG A 190 3.55 18.19 14.31
C ARG A 190 3.70 18.64 12.86
N ALA A 191 2.67 18.43 12.06
CA ALA A 191 2.53 18.94 10.71
C ALA A 191 1.09 19.36 10.44
N THR A 192 0.89 20.37 9.59
CA THR A 192 -0.44 20.75 9.12
C THR A 192 -0.89 19.87 7.97
N ARG A 193 0.07 19.41 7.15
CA ARG A 193 -0.16 18.56 5.98
C ARG A 193 1.06 17.65 5.76
N VAL A 194 0.84 16.46 5.21
CA VAL A 194 1.88 15.45 4.94
C VAL A 194 1.56 14.73 3.64
N LEU A 195 2.55 14.55 2.77
CA LEU A 195 2.47 13.65 1.62
C LEU A 195 2.91 12.26 2.07
N THR A 196 2.11 11.24 1.79
CA THR A 196 2.40 9.88 2.26
C THR A 196 1.88 8.81 1.32
N GLY A 197 2.38 7.60 1.47
CA GLY A 197 1.95 6.44 0.71
C GLY A 197 3.01 5.36 0.63
N GLY A 198 2.99 4.58 -0.44
CA GLY A 198 3.95 3.49 -0.64
C GLY A 198 4.19 3.18 -2.10
N HIS A 199 5.31 2.55 -2.39
CA HIS A 199 5.72 2.17 -3.74
C HIS A 199 6.67 0.98 -3.70
N ASP A 200 6.56 0.10 -4.68
CA ASP A 200 7.54 -0.95 -4.96
C ASP A 200 7.46 -1.37 -6.43
N SER A 201 8.58 -1.76 -7.00
CA SER A 201 8.64 -2.42 -8.30
C SER A 201 9.08 -3.87 -8.16
N LEU A 202 8.64 -4.69 -9.10
CA LEU A 202 9.12 -6.06 -9.24
C LEU A 202 10.60 -6.06 -9.62
N CYS A 203 11.33 -7.01 -9.07
CA CYS A 203 12.72 -7.30 -9.42
C CYS A 203 13.02 -8.80 -9.25
N GLN A 204 14.08 -9.26 -9.91
CA GLN A 204 14.41 -10.68 -9.95
C GLN A 204 14.76 -11.24 -8.55
N LEU A 205 15.48 -10.47 -7.73
CA LEU A 205 15.90 -10.90 -6.39
C LEU A 205 14.68 -11.13 -5.47
N ILE A 206 13.75 -10.18 -5.44
CA ILE A 206 12.52 -10.31 -4.65
C ILE A 206 11.71 -11.51 -5.15
N PHE A 207 11.51 -11.61 -6.47
CA PHE A 207 10.72 -12.67 -7.07
C PHE A 207 11.33 -14.06 -6.77
N ALA A 208 12.63 -14.23 -6.99
CA ALA A 208 13.34 -15.46 -6.70
C ALA A 208 13.36 -15.80 -5.20
N GLY A 209 13.45 -14.77 -4.34
CA GLY A 209 13.37 -14.94 -2.88
C GLY A 209 12.03 -15.53 -2.44
N PHE A 210 10.92 -14.92 -2.88
CA PHE A 210 9.57 -15.44 -2.59
C PHE A 210 9.32 -16.83 -3.20
N ASP A 211 9.84 -17.09 -4.40
CA ASP A 211 9.72 -18.42 -5.03
C ASP A 211 10.53 -19.49 -4.28
N SER A 212 11.73 -19.17 -3.78
CA SER A 212 12.55 -20.06 -2.96
C SER A 212 11.91 -20.41 -1.61
N LEU A 213 11.14 -19.47 -1.04
CA LEU A 213 10.33 -19.70 0.16
C LEU A 213 9.05 -20.51 -0.13
N GLN A 214 8.79 -20.89 -1.37
CA GLN A 214 7.56 -21.54 -1.82
C GLN A 214 6.29 -20.75 -1.47
N ALA A 215 6.42 -19.43 -1.34
CA ALA A 215 5.33 -18.55 -1.00
C ALA A 215 4.50 -18.12 -2.23
N LEU A 216 5.03 -18.32 -3.45
CA LEU A 216 4.35 -17.95 -4.69
C LEU A 216 3.43 -19.04 -5.21
N SER A 217 2.28 -18.62 -5.74
CA SER A 217 1.34 -19.48 -6.48
C SER A 217 1.72 -19.55 -7.97
N PRO A 218 1.67 -20.73 -8.61
CA PRO A 218 1.86 -20.86 -10.05
C PRO A 218 0.67 -20.35 -10.88
N SER A 219 -0.45 -20.07 -10.24
CA SER A 219 -1.68 -19.51 -10.83
C SER A 219 -2.06 -18.22 -10.12
N PRO A 220 -3.01 -17.40 -10.64
CA PRO A 220 -3.54 -16.24 -9.94
C PRO A 220 -3.88 -16.54 -8.48
N CYS A 221 -3.46 -15.68 -7.57
CA CYS A 221 -3.71 -15.88 -6.15
C CYS A 221 -5.21 -15.81 -5.84
N ARG A 222 -5.66 -16.63 -4.89
CA ARG A 222 -7.05 -16.75 -4.45
C ARG A 222 -7.12 -16.60 -2.94
N PRO A 223 -7.15 -15.38 -2.42
CA PRO A 223 -7.24 -15.17 -0.98
C PRO A 223 -8.44 -15.91 -0.38
N PHE A 224 -8.28 -16.40 0.82
CA PHE A 224 -9.31 -17.15 1.59
C PHE A 224 -9.90 -18.39 0.89
N ASP A 225 -9.34 -18.82 -0.24
CA ASP A 225 -9.74 -20.09 -0.87
C ASP A 225 -9.16 -21.27 -0.08
N ALA A 226 -9.96 -22.32 0.12
CA ALA A 226 -9.54 -23.54 0.81
C ALA A 226 -8.38 -24.26 0.09
N GLN A 227 -8.26 -24.07 -1.23
CA GLN A 227 -7.22 -24.66 -2.08
C GLN A 227 -6.16 -23.65 -2.51
N ARG A 228 -5.99 -22.53 -1.76
CA ARG A 228 -4.96 -21.53 -2.05
C ARG A 228 -3.56 -22.11 -1.95
N THR A 229 -2.67 -21.69 -2.83
CA THR A 229 -1.32 -22.24 -2.95
C THR A 229 -0.21 -21.21 -2.76
N GLY A 230 -0.54 -19.98 -2.47
CA GLY A 230 0.42 -18.89 -2.29
C GLY A 230 -0.03 -17.59 -2.93
N LEU A 231 0.80 -16.57 -2.77
CA LEU A 231 0.56 -15.23 -3.31
C LEU A 231 1.03 -15.13 -4.77
N THR A 232 0.52 -14.16 -5.49
CA THR A 232 1.09 -13.67 -6.75
C THR A 232 1.67 -12.29 -6.50
N LEU A 233 2.91 -12.04 -6.94
CA LEU A 233 3.53 -10.72 -6.79
C LEU A 233 2.96 -9.72 -7.79
N GLY A 234 2.91 -8.46 -7.37
CA GLY A 234 2.60 -7.31 -8.20
C GLY A 234 3.51 -6.14 -7.87
N GLU A 235 3.37 -5.07 -8.61
CA GLU A 235 4.06 -3.81 -8.38
C GLU A 235 3.07 -2.64 -8.45
N GLY A 236 3.45 -1.50 -7.90
CA GLY A 236 2.60 -0.32 -7.92
C GLY A 236 3.07 0.79 -7.00
N ALA A 237 2.30 1.86 -6.98
CA ALA A 237 2.45 2.97 -6.07
C ALA A 237 1.10 3.58 -5.74
N ALA A 238 0.96 4.07 -4.52
CA ALA A 238 -0.19 4.89 -4.15
C ALA A 238 0.23 5.99 -3.18
N ILE A 239 -0.31 7.18 -3.38
CA ILE A 239 -0.01 8.39 -2.60
C ILE A 239 -1.29 9.04 -2.14
N LEU A 240 -1.26 9.53 -0.91
CA LEU A 240 -2.29 10.33 -0.27
C LEU A 240 -1.72 11.68 0.18
N THR A 241 -2.51 12.73 0.07
CA THR A 241 -2.28 14.00 0.76
C THR A 241 -3.14 14.05 2.00
N LEU A 242 -2.49 14.12 3.16
CA LEU A 242 -3.14 14.23 4.47
C LEU A 242 -2.99 15.65 5.00
N GLU A 243 -4.06 16.19 5.56
CA GLU A 243 -4.00 17.50 6.22
C GLU A 243 -5.03 17.61 7.35
N THR A 244 -4.86 18.60 8.20
CA THR A 244 -5.85 18.87 9.24
C THR A 244 -7.17 19.32 8.60
N LEU A 245 -8.29 18.94 9.20
CA LEU A 245 -9.62 19.37 8.73
C LEU A 245 -9.72 20.88 8.63
N GLU A 246 -9.21 21.59 9.62
CA GLU A 246 -9.23 23.05 9.69
C GLU A 246 -8.50 23.68 8.48
N HIS A 247 -7.32 23.16 8.14
CA HIS A 247 -6.54 23.64 6.99
C HIS A 247 -7.28 23.37 5.67
N ALA A 248 -7.82 22.15 5.50
CA ALA A 248 -8.59 21.79 4.32
C ALA A 248 -9.81 22.70 4.12
N GLN A 249 -10.56 22.97 5.19
CA GLN A 249 -11.73 23.85 5.16
C GLN A 249 -11.36 25.32 4.87
N GLN A 250 -10.30 25.84 5.50
CA GLN A 250 -9.84 27.22 5.28
C GLN A 250 -9.47 27.52 3.83
N ARG A 251 -8.92 26.54 3.13
CA ARG A 251 -8.53 26.68 1.71
C ARG A 251 -9.59 26.18 0.72
N GLY A 252 -10.77 25.75 1.20
CA GLY A 252 -11.87 25.26 0.36
C GLY A 252 -11.56 23.95 -0.36
N ALA A 253 -10.76 23.06 0.24
CA ALA A 253 -10.37 21.79 -0.37
C ALA A 253 -11.56 20.82 -0.49
N ILE A 254 -11.57 20.03 -1.55
CA ILE A 254 -12.43 18.86 -1.67
C ILE A 254 -11.89 17.76 -0.77
N ILE A 255 -12.66 17.38 0.26
CA ILE A 255 -12.29 16.29 1.15
C ILE A 255 -12.79 14.97 0.58
N LEU A 256 -11.87 14.02 0.41
CA LEU A 256 -12.14 12.70 -0.16
C LEU A 256 -12.60 11.69 0.90
N GLY A 257 -12.09 11.80 2.11
CA GLY A 257 -12.36 10.92 3.23
C GLY A 257 -11.58 11.36 4.46
N GLU A 258 -11.71 10.64 5.55
CA GLU A 258 -11.04 10.90 6.82
C GLU A 258 -10.37 9.63 7.35
N ILE A 259 -9.13 9.71 7.80
CA ILE A 259 -8.50 8.64 8.58
C ILE A 259 -8.82 8.91 10.06
N ILE A 260 -9.54 7.98 10.68
CA ILE A 260 -10.04 8.12 12.05
C ILE A 260 -9.31 7.25 13.06
N GLY A 261 -8.56 6.23 12.58
CA GLY A 261 -7.81 5.35 13.45
C GLY A 261 -6.67 4.65 12.74
N TYR A 262 -5.61 4.38 13.49
CA TYR A 262 -4.46 3.59 13.07
C TYR A 262 -3.89 2.89 14.30
N ALA A 263 -3.45 1.64 14.13
CA ALA A 263 -2.67 0.93 15.12
C ALA A 263 -1.70 -0.04 14.46
N ALA A 264 -0.56 -0.24 15.11
CA ALA A 264 0.43 -1.24 14.72
C ALA A 264 0.72 -2.18 15.90
N ALA A 265 1.07 -3.42 15.57
CA ALA A 265 1.53 -4.42 16.53
C ALA A 265 2.58 -5.32 15.91
N THR A 266 3.44 -5.90 16.73
CA THR A 266 4.47 -6.83 16.27
C THR A 266 4.11 -8.25 16.68
N ASP A 267 4.14 -9.16 15.72
CA ASP A 267 4.08 -10.61 15.93
C ASP A 267 5.51 -11.15 16.03
N ILE A 268 5.83 -11.77 17.14
CA ILE A 268 7.18 -12.30 17.40
C ILE A 268 7.27 -13.83 17.25
N HIS A 269 6.24 -14.45 16.64
CA HIS A 269 6.13 -15.91 16.57
C HIS A 269 7.19 -16.54 15.64
N HIS A 270 7.26 -16.06 14.40
CA HIS A 270 8.18 -16.58 13.38
C HIS A 270 8.45 -15.51 12.30
N LEU A 271 9.58 -15.65 11.57
CA LEU A 271 9.97 -14.66 10.55
C LEU A 271 8.96 -14.55 9.40
N THR A 272 8.36 -15.66 8.97
CA THR A 272 7.45 -15.71 7.80
C THR A 272 6.06 -16.26 8.10
N GLN A 273 5.82 -16.70 9.33
CA GLN A 273 4.53 -17.29 9.72
C GLN A 273 3.93 -16.50 10.90
N PRO A 274 2.69 -16.02 10.78
CA PRO A 274 2.02 -15.37 11.89
C PRO A 274 1.66 -16.37 13.00
N HIS A 275 1.47 -15.86 14.21
CA HIS A 275 0.99 -16.67 15.31
C HIS A 275 -0.41 -17.23 14.99
N PRO A 276 -0.65 -18.55 15.11
CA PRO A 276 -1.90 -19.18 14.65
C PRO A 276 -3.19 -18.56 15.26
N GLU A 277 -3.11 -18.02 16.44
CA GLU A 277 -4.26 -17.33 17.09
C GLU A 277 -4.52 -15.90 16.55
N GLY A 278 -3.68 -15.37 15.66
CA GLY A 278 -3.85 -14.04 15.08
C GLY A 278 -3.81 -12.88 16.06
N ASN A 279 -3.05 -13.01 17.16
CA ASN A 279 -3.07 -12.05 18.27
C ASN A 279 -2.63 -10.65 17.85
N ALA A 280 -1.59 -10.52 17.04
CA ALA A 280 -1.12 -9.22 16.56
C ALA A 280 -2.12 -8.57 15.57
N ALA A 281 -2.70 -9.35 14.65
CA ALA A 281 -3.75 -8.88 13.75
C ALA A 281 -5.00 -8.42 14.53
N PHE A 282 -5.44 -9.21 15.52
CA PHE A 282 -6.53 -8.83 16.43
C PHE A 282 -6.21 -7.54 17.18
N ALA A 283 -4.99 -7.40 17.70
CA ALA A 283 -4.56 -6.22 18.46
C ALA A 283 -4.57 -4.95 17.60
N THR A 284 -4.12 -5.02 16.33
CA THR A 284 -4.12 -3.85 15.44
C THR A 284 -5.55 -3.41 15.10
N MET A 285 -6.44 -4.33 14.72
CA MET A 285 -7.84 -4.02 14.44
C MET A 285 -8.54 -3.41 15.67
N THR A 286 -8.34 -4.02 16.84
CA THR A 286 -8.92 -3.53 18.11
C THR A 286 -8.36 -2.16 18.47
N GLY A 287 -7.03 -1.97 18.37
CA GLY A 287 -6.37 -0.71 18.68
C GLY A 287 -6.80 0.42 17.76
N ALA A 288 -6.86 0.17 16.46
CA ALA A 288 -7.28 1.17 15.48
C ALA A 288 -8.73 1.60 15.68
N CYS A 289 -9.65 0.65 15.92
CA CYS A 289 -11.04 0.96 16.22
C CYS A 289 -11.21 1.68 17.56
N LYS A 290 -10.44 1.31 18.59
CA LYS A 290 -10.44 2.02 19.88
C LYS A 290 -10.02 3.49 19.71
N ILE A 291 -8.97 3.76 18.95
CA ILE A 291 -8.50 5.12 18.64
C ILE A 291 -9.54 5.89 17.84
N ALA A 292 -10.23 5.22 16.91
CA ALA A 292 -11.33 5.78 16.13
C ALA A 292 -12.61 6.05 16.94
N GLY A 293 -12.70 5.52 18.16
CA GLY A 293 -13.90 5.60 19.01
C GLY A 293 -15.10 4.81 18.46
N ILE A 294 -14.82 3.70 17.74
CA ILE A 294 -15.85 2.84 17.15
C ILE A 294 -15.71 1.38 17.60
N THR A 295 -16.76 0.63 17.39
CA THR A 295 -16.81 -0.82 17.60
C THR A 295 -16.89 -1.54 16.24
N PRO A 296 -16.61 -2.86 16.17
CA PRO A 296 -16.75 -3.64 14.94
C PRO A 296 -18.15 -3.55 14.30
N ASN A 297 -19.21 -3.32 15.10
CA ASN A 297 -20.58 -3.16 14.60
C ASN A 297 -20.78 -1.93 13.70
N GLN A 298 -19.87 -0.97 13.75
CA GLN A 298 -19.91 0.26 12.96
C GLN A 298 -19.04 0.17 11.69
N VAL A 299 -18.37 -0.97 11.47
CA VAL A 299 -17.56 -1.22 10.28
C VAL A 299 -18.41 -1.85 9.19
N ASP A 300 -18.41 -1.25 8.01
CA ASP A 300 -19.21 -1.69 6.88
C ASP A 300 -18.47 -2.66 5.95
N TYR A 301 -17.12 -2.60 5.93
CA TYR A 301 -16.29 -3.43 5.07
C TYR A 301 -14.86 -3.57 5.63
N VAL A 302 -14.25 -4.75 5.41
CA VAL A 302 -12.83 -5.01 5.68
C VAL A 302 -12.10 -5.29 4.37
N ASN A 303 -11.13 -4.43 4.04
CA ASN A 303 -10.11 -4.74 3.04
C ASN A 303 -9.01 -5.53 3.76
N ALA A 304 -9.03 -6.83 3.57
CA ALA A 304 -8.14 -7.74 4.27
C ALA A 304 -6.73 -7.74 3.68
N HIS A 305 -5.75 -8.12 4.49
CA HIS A 305 -4.41 -8.38 3.96
C HIS A 305 -4.43 -9.52 2.94
N GLY A 306 -5.11 -10.63 3.24
CA GLY A 306 -5.50 -11.68 2.31
C GLY A 306 -4.48 -11.96 1.19
N THR A 307 -3.38 -12.65 1.50
CA THR A 307 -2.29 -12.88 0.54
C THR A 307 -2.45 -14.15 -0.29
N ALA A 308 -3.45 -14.97 0.02
CA ALA A 308 -3.61 -16.33 -0.49
C ALA A 308 -2.52 -17.31 -0.03
N THR A 309 -1.71 -16.94 0.95
CA THR A 309 -0.78 -17.89 1.57
C THR A 309 -1.51 -18.75 2.61
N PRO A 310 -1.15 -20.02 2.78
CA PRO A 310 -1.84 -20.90 3.71
C PRO A 310 -1.89 -20.33 5.14
N HIS A 311 -0.81 -19.79 5.64
CA HIS A 311 -0.70 -19.34 7.03
C HIS A 311 -1.35 -17.98 7.26
N ASN A 312 -1.13 -16.99 6.37
CA ASN A 312 -1.67 -15.66 6.59
C ASN A 312 -3.20 -15.68 6.63
N ASP A 313 -3.82 -16.26 5.60
CA ASP A 313 -5.28 -16.15 5.44
C ASP A 313 -6.03 -16.89 6.55
N SER A 314 -5.55 -18.06 6.98
CA SER A 314 -6.15 -18.76 8.14
C SER A 314 -6.02 -17.94 9.42
N THR A 315 -4.85 -17.35 9.65
CA THR A 315 -4.60 -16.52 10.86
C THR A 315 -5.42 -15.23 10.82
N GLU A 316 -5.51 -14.59 9.66
CA GLU A 316 -6.33 -13.38 9.51
C GLU A 316 -7.81 -13.70 9.68
N ALA A 317 -8.27 -14.85 9.17
CA ALA A 317 -9.66 -15.31 9.39
C ALA A 317 -9.96 -15.49 10.89
N VAL A 318 -9.06 -16.13 11.64
CA VAL A 318 -9.21 -16.27 13.11
C VAL A 318 -9.27 -14.90 13.78
N ALA A 319 -8.40 -13.97 13.39
CA ALA A 319 -8.37 -12.62 13.97
C ALA A 319 -9.63 -11.82 13.66
N ILE A 320 -10.11 -11.85 12.42
CA ILE A 320 -11.37 -11.17 12.01
C ILE A 320 -12.56 -11.77 12.74
N ASN A 321 -12.68 -13.12 12.81
CA ASN A 321 -13.77 -13.78 13.51
C ASN A 321 -13.85 -13.33 14.98
N ARG A 322 -12.70 -13.33 15.67
CA ARG A 322 -12.63 -12.90 17.08
C ARG A 322 -12.98 -11.43 17.26
N TRP A 323 -12.43 -10.58 16.37
CA TRP A 323 -12.61 -9.13 16.45
C TRP A 323 -14.04 -8.71 16.11
N ALA A 324 -14.63 -9.28 15.06
CA ALA A 324 -15.97 -8.93 14.61
C ALA A 324 -17.07 -9.50 15.54
N GLY A 325 -16.79 -10.57 16.27
CA GLY A 325 -17.74 -11.20 17.20
C GLY A 325 -19.06 -11.55 16.53
N THR A 326 -20.18 -11.09 17.07
CA THR A 326 -21.52 -11.37 16.51
C THR A 326 -21.75 -10.77 15.12
N ARG A 327 -20.97 -9.79 14.72
CA ARG A 327 -21.06 -9.13 13.42
C ARG A 327 -20.44 -9.96 12.28
N VAL A 328 -19.63 -10.96 12.58
CA VAL A 328 -18.82 -11.71 11.61
C VAL A 328 -19.62 -12.24 10.44
N ALA A 329 -20.77 -12.87 10.68
CA ALA A 329 -21.58 -13.48 9.63
C ALA A 329 -22.18 -12.50 8.60
N THR A 330 -22.11 -11.18 8.89
CA THR A 330 -22.67 -10.13 8.02
C THR A 330 -21.67 -9.06 7.63
N LEU A 331 -20.40 -9.20 8.03
CA LEU A 331 -19.33 -8.25 7.72
C LEU A 331 -18.67 -8.61 6.39
N PRO A 332 -18.86 -7.83 5.31
CA PRO A 332 -18.21 -8.11 4.04
C PRO A 332 -16.69 -7.96 4.15
N VAL A 333 -15.97 -8.92 3.58
CA VAL A 333 -14.50 -8.93 3.51
C VAL A 333 -14.08 -9.23 2.09
N SER A 334 -13.00 -8.63 1.61
CA SER A 334 -12.29 -9.10 0.41
C SER A 334 -10.83 -8.64 0.43
N SER A 335 -10.01 -9.28 -0.41
CA SER A 335 -8.64 -8.85 -0.67
C SER A 335 -8.47 -8.38 -2.09
N THR A 336 -8.08 -7.14 -2.27
CA THR A 336 -7.78 -6.54 -3.59
C THR A 336 -6.56 -7.15 -4.27
N LYS A 337 -5.76 -7.94 -3.54
CA LYS A 337 -4.64 -8.70 -4.10
C LYS A 337 -5.08 -9.75 -5.12
N ALA A 338 -6.33 -10.21 -5.06
CA ALA A 338 -6.92 -11.06 -6.11
C ALA A 338 -6.93 -10.41 -7.50
N CYS A 339 -6.88 -9.06 -7.59
CA CYS A 339 -6.87 -8.30 -8.84
C CYS A 339 -5.45 -7.96 -9.31
N VAL A 340 -4.58 -7.48 -8.41
CA VAL A 340 -3.29 -6.86 -8.74
C VAL A 340 -2.09 -7.53 -8.10
N GLY A 341 -2.30 -8.64 -7.41
CA GLY A 341 -1.25 -9.32 -6.65
C GLY A 341 -0.79 -8.54 -5.42
N HIS A 342 0.24 -9.06 -4.79
CA HIS A 342 0.84 -8.44 -3.63
C HIS A 342 1.89 -7.41 -4.07
N THR A 343 1.59 -6.14 -3.92
CA THR A 343 2.45 -5.02 -4.34
C THR A 343 3.51 -4.65 -3.27
N LEU A 344 3.91 -5.62 -2.44
CA LEU A 344 4.99 -5.50 -1.45
C LEU A 344 4.76 -4.33 -0.46
N GLY A 345 5.73 -3.43 -0.31
CA GLY A 345 5.61 -2.26 0.55
C GLY A 345 4.61 -1.21 0.08
N ALA A 346 4.21 -1.25 -1.20
CA ALA A 346 3.12 -0.42 -1.71
C ALA A 346 1.73 -0.92 -1.28
N ALA A 347 1.59 -2.20 -0.89
CA ALA A 347 0.30 -2.87 -0.72
C ALA A 347 -0.67 -2.09 0.18
N GLY A 348 -0.24 -1.74 1.40
CA GLY A 348 -1.11 -1.01 2.32
C GLY A 348 -1.53 0.38 1.82
N ALA A 349 -0.71 1.03 1.00
CA ALA A 349 -1.07 2.31 0.40
C ALA A 349 -2.08 2.14 -0.77
N VAL A 350 -1.87 1.14 -1.62
CA VAL A 350 -2.82 0.76 -2.69
C VAL A 350 -4.18 0.42 -2.08
N GLU A 351 -4.19 -0.43 -1.05
CA GLU A 351 -5.40 -0.86 -0.33
C GLU A 351 -6.11 0.31 0.37
N ALA A 352 -5.36 1.27 0.91
CA ALA A 352 -5.93 2.49 1.47
C ALA A 352 -6.63 3.34 0.39
N VAL A 353 -6.03 3.50 -0.80
CA VAL A 353 -6.68 4.23 -1.90
C VAL A 353 -7.90 3.47 -2.42
N VAL A 354 -7.86 2.14 -2.55
CA VAL A 354 -9.04 1.34 -2.94
C VAL A 354 -10.14 1.43 -1.88
N SER A 355 -9.80 1.39 -0.59
CA SER A 355 -10.76 1.63 0.50
C SER A 355 -11.38 3.03 0.42
N LEU A 356 -10.61 4.04 0.02
CA LEU A 356 -11.12 5.38 -0.21
C LEU A 356 -12.06 5.44 -1.42
N MET A 357 -11.78 4.69 -2.50
CA MET A 357 -12.71 4.52 -3.65
C MET A 357 -14.03 3.91 -3.19
N THR A 358 -13.98 2.85 -2.38
CA THR A 358 -15.14 2.21 -1.77
C THR A 358 -16.01 3.20 -0.99
N LEU A 359 -15.38 4.03 -0.14
CA LEU A 359 -16.07 5.06 0.65
C LEU A 359 -16.73 6.15 -0.22
N ARG A 360 -16.09 6.52 -1.34
CA ARG A 360 -16.57 7.60 -2.20
C ARG A 360 -17.61 7.15 -3.21
N GLU A 361 -17.37 6.00 -3.83
CA GLU A 361 -18.16 5.53 -4.96
C GLU A 361 -19.20 4.47 -4.57
N GLN A 362 -19.18 4.05 -3.28
CA GLN A 362 -20.21 3.21 -2.66
C GLN A 362 -20.39 1.83 -3.33
N TRP A 363 -19.26 1.15 -3.55
CA TRP A 363 -19.19 -0.24 -4.00
C TRP A 363 -18.15 -1.01 -3.18
N LEU A 364 -18.32 -2.32 -3.12
CA LEU A 364 -17.34 -3.23 -2.51
C LEU A 364 -16.50 -3.89 -3.59
N PRO A 365 -15.15 -3.92 -3.44
CA PRO A 365 -14.28 -4.60 -4.40
C PRO A 365 -14.48 -6.11 -4.32
N PRO A 366 -14.84 -6.78 -5.42
CA PRO A 366 -14.95 -8.22 -5.45
C PRO A 366 -13.57 -8.89 -5.38
N GLU A 367 -13.58 -10.12 -4.91
CA GLU A 367 -12.44 -11.02 -4.89
C GLU A 367 -12.60 -12.11 -5.96
N PRO A 368 -12.07 -11.88 -7.16
CA PRO A 368 -12.21 -12.83 -8.26
C PRO A 368 -11.40 -14.12 -8.01
N GLY A 369 -11.85 -15.22 -8.57
CA GLY A 369 -11.14 -16.50 -8.57
C GLY A 369 -11.38 -17.38 -7.35
N LEU A 370 -12.09 -16.92 -6.31
CA LEU A 370 -12.46 -17.73 -5.16
C LEU A 370 -13.42 -18.85 -5.59
N VAL A 371 -13.01 -20.12 -5.42
CA VAL A 371 -13.82 -21.31 -5.75
C VAL A 371 -14.50 -21.86 -4.51
N VAL A 372 -13.71 -22.22 -3.50
CA VAL A 372 -14.20 -22.81 -2.24
C VAL A 372 -13.71 -21.95 -1.09
N LEU A 373 -14.62 -21.33 -0.35
CA LEU A 373 -14.26 -20.55 0.83
C LEU A 373 -13.63 -21.45 1.91
N ASP A 374 -12.51 -21.01 2.49
CA ASP A 374 -11.89 -21.67 3.63
C ASP A 374 -12.90 -21.73 4.80
N PRO A 375 -13.20 -22.92 5.35
CA PRO A 375 -14.14 -23.07 6.47
C PRO A 375 -13.74 -22.29 7.74
N ALA A 376 -12.49 -21.85 7.85
CA ALA A 376 -12.06 -20.93 8.92
C ALA A 376 -12.68 -19.54 8.82
N CYS A 377 -13.20 -19.13 7.65
CA CYS A 377 -13.80 -17.82 7.44
C CYS A 377 -15.25 -17.81 7.92
N GLY A 378 -15.51 -17.13 9.04
CA GLY A 378 -16.88 -16.91 9.54
C GLY A 378 -17.63 -15.75 8.87
N PHE A 379 -16.99 -15.05 7.94
CA PHE A 379 -17.48 -13.85 7.25
C PHE A 379 -17.74 -14.10 5.76
N PRO A 380 -18.67 -13.35 5.15
CA PRO A 380 -18.89 -13.42 3.71
C PRO A 380 -17.77 -12.73 2.93
N ILE A 381 -17.25 -13.40 1.90
CA ILE A 381 -16.36 -12.78 0.91
C ILE A 381 -17.19 -12.12 -0.18
N VAL A 382 -16.82 -10.89 -0.55
CA VAL A 382 -17.42 -10.19 -1.69
C VAL A 382 -16.95 -10.87 -2.98
N ARG A 383 -17.80 -11.63 -3.65
CA ARG A 383 -17.44 -12.40 -4.85
C ARG A 383 -17.72 -11.68 -6.15
N GLU A 384 -18.71 -10.78 -6.13
CA GLU A 384 -19.21 -10.06 -7.28
C GLU A 384 -19.29 -8.57 -6.99
N ARG A 385 -19.36 -7.77 -8.05
CA ARG A 385 -19.61 -6.35 -7.93
C ARG A 385 -20.86 -6.12 -7.06
N THR A 386 -20.66 -5.40 -5.98
CA THR A 386 -21.71 -5.13 -4.99
C THR A 386 -21.75 -3.63 -4.71
N ASP A 387 -22.86 -2.97 -5.05
CA ASP A 387 -23.11 -1.61 -4.62
C ASP A 387 -23.60 -1.65 -3.15
N ALA A 388 -23.01 -0.85 -2.28
CA ALA A 388 -23.26 -0.89 -0.85
C ALA A 388 -23.11 0.50 -0.20
N CYS A 389 -23.90 0.77 0.82
CA CYS A 389 -23.74 1.97 1.63
C CYS A 389 -22.57 1.77 2.60
N VAL A 390 -21.43 2.34 2.30
CA VAL A 390 -20.20 2.19 3.08
C VAL A 390 -19.83 3.51 3.74
N ARG A 391 -19.75 3.52 5.06
CA ARG A 391 -19.40 4.69 5.87
C ARG A 391 -18.04 4.53 6.55
N VAL A 392 -17.70 3.30 6.94
CA VAL A 392 -16.46 2.99 7.65
C VAL A 392 -15.82 1.74 7.05
N VAL A 393 -14.54 1.84 6.74
CA VAL A 393 -13.70 0.75 6.21
C VAL A 393 -12.53 0.51 7.14
N VAL A 394 -12.21 -0.74 7.37
CA VAL A 394 -10.96 -1.21 8.00
C VAL A 394 -10.06 -1.79 6.92
N SER A 395 -8.80 -1.38 6.86
CA SER A 395 -7.77 -1.91 5.95
C SER A 395 -6.63 -2.51 6.74
N ASN A 396 -6.34 -3.79 6.50
CA ASN A 396 -5.31 -4.56 7.19
C ASN A 396 -4.05 -4.73 6.33
N SER A 397 -2.89 -4.64 6.94
CA SER A 397 -1.60 -4.92 6.30
C SER A 397 -0.70 -5.67 7.27
N PHE A 398 -0.34 -6.92 6.93
CA PHE A 398 0.48 -7.78 7.76
C PHE A 398 1.75 -8.16 7.01
N GLY A 399 2.91 -8.01 7.65
CA GLY A 399 4.21 -8.19 7.01
C GLY A 399 5.02 -9.33 7.59
N PHE A 400 5.82 -9.98 6.75
CA PHE A 400 6.88 -10.85 7.23
C PHE A 400 7.77 -10.09 8.23
N GLY A 401 8.31 -10.80 9.22
CA GLY A 401 8.97 -10.19 10.37
C GLY A 401 8.00 -9.69 11.44
N GLY A 402 6.68 -9.91 11.23
CA GLY A 402 5.64 -9.66 12.21
C GLY A 402 5.14 -8.21 12.30
N ALA A 403 5.52 -7.35 11.37
CA ALA A 403 5.03 -5.97 11.34
C ALA A 403 3.58 -5.94 10.85
N ASN A 404 2.63 -5.60 11.70
CA ASN A 404 1.21 -5.53 11.41
C ASN A 404 0.67 -4.12 11.60
N ALA A 405 -0.27 -3.72 10.74
CA ALA A 405 -0.93 -2.42 10.80
C ALA A 405 -2.39 -2.53 10.38
N THR A 406 -3.23 -1.69 10.97
CA THR A 406 -4.62 -1.50 10.58
C THR A 406 -4.93 -0.02 10.50
N ILE A 407 -5.56 0.41 9.39
CA ILE A 407 -6.06 1.76 9.17
C ILE A 407 -7.58 1.74 9.18
N VAL A 408 -8.21 2.70 9.85
CA VAL A 408 -9.67 2.90 9.83
C VAL A 408 -9.96 4.21 9.12
N MET A 409 -10.76 4.13 8.08
CA MET A 409 -11.18 5.28 7.29
C MET A 409 -12.69 5.47 7.33
N ARG A 410 -13.12 6.72 7.22
CA ARG A 410 -14.52 7.12 7.23
C ARG A 410 -14.85 7.98 6.02
N ARG A 411 -16.06 7.77 5.47
CA ARG A 411 -16.63 8.62 4.44
C ARG A 411 -16.77 10.04 4.93
N TRP A 412 -16.39 10.98 4.09
CA TRP A 412 -16.70 12.39 4.30
C TRP A 412 -18.10 12.68 3.77
N MET A 413 -18.93 13.34 4.60
CA MET A 413 -20.31 13.71 4.29
C MET A 413 -20.42 15.22 4.11
#